data_fd08f8f874ce48cc7c5e22239bde5f15
#
_entry.id   fd08f8f874ce48cc7c5e22239bde5f15
#
_cell.length_a   1.000
_cell.length_b   1.000
_cell.length_c   1.000
_cell.angle_alpha   90.00
_cell.angle_beta   90.00
_cell.angle_gamma   90.00
#
_symmetry.space_group_name_H-M   'P 1'
#
loop_
_entity.id
_entity.type
_entity.pdbx_description
1 polymer ?
#
loop_
_entity_poly.entity_id
_entity_poly.type
_entity_poly.pdbx_seq_one_letter_code
_entity_poly.pdbx_strand_id
1 'polypeptide(L)'
;GNNGCGKSTILDAASILLSSYVGSFPGNTAKSFKDSDVHILSDNQVAPYLDVSMDLVLDNGKVCKVSRTRKGWGKCPVSDVKELKAYAEGVQEEILANKVKVNIPILAYYGTGRGQIKAPERKRGFQTVFAQWDCYNNSLDAASNFKRFFAWYDMMEDEERRERERRRDFSYHSPV
;
A
#
# COMPACT_ATOMS: atom_id res chain seq x y z
N GLY A 1 1.48 -2.60 26.03
CA GLY A 1 0.90 -1.26 26.21
C GLY A 1 -0.60 -1.34 26.36
N ASN A 2 -1.18 -0.47 27.18
CA ASN A 2 -2.62 -0.45 27.44
C ASN A 2 -3.44 -0.14 26.17
N ASN A 3 -4.66 -0.66 26.09
CA ASN A 3 -5.62 -0.29 25.05
C ASN A 3 -5.96 1.21 25.18
N GLY A 4 -6.17 1.89 24.07
CA GLY A 4 -6.48 3.34 24.05
C GLY A 4 -5.28 4.30 24.02
N CYS A 5 -4.05 3.80 24.05
CA CYS A 5 -2.84 4.65 24.01
C CYS A 5 -2.45 5.19 22.62
N GLY A 6 -3.35 5.26 21.67
CA GLY A 6 -3.10 5.85 20.35
C GLY A 6 -2.22 5.02 19.40
N LYS A 7 -1.92 3.73 19.71
CA LYS A 7 -1.09 2.87 18.84
C LYS A 7 -1.64 2.75 17.42
N SER A 8 -2.94 2.49 17.30
CA SER A 8 -3.60 2.39 15.99
C SER A 8 -3.59 3.72 15.25
N THR A 9 -3.76 4.83 15.96
CA THR A 9 -3.70 6.18 15.38
C THR A 9 -2.34 6.48 14.75
N ILE A 10 -1.25 6.08 15.41
CA ILE A 10 0.10 6.23 14.86
C ILE A 10 0.27 5.40 13.58
N LEU A 11 -0.21 4.16 13.59
CA LEU A 11 -0.14 3.28 12.41
C LEU A 11 -1.03 3.79 11.27
N ASP A 12 -2.22 4.30 11.57
CA ASP A 12 -3.11 4.92 10.59
C ASP A 12 -2.46 6.16 9.98
N ALA A 13 -1.85 7.02 10.80
CA ALA A 13 -1.11 8.20 10.35
C ALA A 13 0.06 7.80 9.42
N ALA A 14 0.87 6.82 9.80
CA ALA A 14 1.95 6.30 8.98
C ALA A 14 1.42 5.75 7.64
N SER A 15 0.29 5.02 7.65
CA SER A 15 -0.32 4.49 6.44
C SER A 15 -0.80 5.60 5.50
N ILE A 16 -1.30 6.71 6.05
CA ILE A 16 -1.72 7.89 5.27
C ILE A 16 -0.51 8.57 4.60
N LEU A 17 0.60 8.73 5.32
CA LEU A 17 1.83 9.31 4.76
C LEU A 17 2.42 8.43 3.66
N LEU A 18 2.60 7.13 3.93
CA LEU A 18 3.15 6.15 2.98
C LEU A 18 2.24 5.93 1.77
N SER A 19 0.93 6.20 1.90
CA SER A 19 0.01 6.12 0.77
C SER A 19 0.34 7.13 -0.34
N SER A 20 1.11 8.18 -0.04
CA SER A 20 1.59 9.12 -1.05
C SER A 20 2.62 8.49 -1.99
N TYR A 21 3.43 7.56 -1.48
CA TYR A 21 4.34 6.73 -2.28
C TYR A 21 3.55 5.73 -3.13
N VAL A 22 2.69 4.95 -2.49
CA VAL A 22 1.86 3.93 -3.15
C VAL A 22 0.97 4.54 -4.23
N GLY A 23 0.36 5.71 -3.95
CA GLY A 23 -0.51 6.42 -4.87
C GLY A 23 0.19 7.03 -6.09
N SER A 24 1.53 7.00 -6.12
CA SER A 24 2.30 7.39 -7.32
C SER A 24 2.34 6.27 -8.37
N PHE A 25 2.05 5.04 -8.01
CA PHE A 25 2.04 3.91 -8.94
C PHE A 25 0.69 3.74 -9.63
N PRO A 26 0.66 3.33 -10.91
CA PRO A 26 -0.56 3.13 -11.67
C PRO A 26 -1.57 2.20 -10.94
N GLY A 27 -2.84 2.55 -11.00
CA GLY A 27 -3.92 1.79 -10.38
C GLY A 27 -4.05 1.96 -8.86
N ASN A 28 -3.21 2.78 -8.24
CA ASN A 28 -3.25 3.08 -6.81
C ASN A 28 -3.65 4.54 -6.57
N THR A 29 -4.18 4.81 -5.37
CA THR A 29 -4.55 6.15 -4.93
C THR A 29 -4.04 6.41 -3.53
N ALA A 30 -3.58 7.64 -3.29
CA ALA A 30 -3.20 8.06 -1.95
C ALA A 30 -4.42 8.16 -1.04
N LYS A 31 -4.29 7.72 0.21
CA LYS A 31 -5.33 7.86 1.23
C LYS A 31 -5.56 9.33 1.57
N SER A 32 -6.79 9.68 1.90
CA SER A 32 -7.16 10.98 2.45
C SER A 32 -7.48 10.85 3.93
N PHE A 33 -7.31 11.95 4.66
CA PHE A 33 -7.84 12.06 6.02
C PHE A 33 -9.36 11.96 6.01
N LYS A 34 -9.91 11.25 6.98
CA LYS A 34 -11.34 11.18 7.25
C LYS A 34 -11.74 12.27 8.24
N ASP A 35 -13.02 12.59 8.31
CA ASP A 35 -13.53 13.54 9.31
C ASP A 35 -13.35 13.02 10.73
N SER A 36 -13.44 11.71 10.91
CA SER A 36 -13.18 11.02 12.18
C SER A 36 -11.73 11.11 12.68
N ASP A 37 -10.78 11.49 11.82
CA ASP A 37 -9.38 11.60 12.20
C ASP A 37 -9.08 12.95 12.87
N VAL A 38 -9.99 13.93 12.72
CA VAL A 38 -9.85 15.25 13.32
C VAL A 38 -10.35 15.22 14.76
N HIS A 39 -9.51 15.68 15.68
CA HIS A 39 -9.84 15.70 17.10
C HIS A 39 -10.99 16.69 17.40
N ILE A 40 -11.93 16.26 18.26
CA ILE A 40 -12.98 17.11 18.81
C ILE A 40 -12.53 17.57 20.19
N LEU A 41 -12.45 18.87 20.37
CA LEU A 41 -12.04 19.51 21.62
C LEU A 41 -13.15 19.37 22.67
N SER A 42 -12.80 19.61 23.94
CA SER A 42 -13.72 19.46 25.09
C SER A 42 -14.96 20.36 25.03
N ASP A 43 -14.92 21.43 24.26
CA ASP A 43 -16.03 22.37 23.99
C ASP A 43 -16.84 22.01 22.73
N ASN A 44 -16.71 20.79 22.23
CA ASN A 44 -17.31 20.31 20.97
C ASN A 44 -16.81 21.07 19.73
N GLN A 45 -15.77 21.85 19.81
CA GLN A 45 -15.15 22.45 18.64
C GLN A 45 -14.21 21.45 17.94
N VAL A 46 -14.18 21.52 16.63
CA VAL A 46 -13.26 20.72 15.82
C VAL A 46 -11.87 21.35 15.88
N ALA A 47 -10.84 20.55 16.08
CA ALA A 47 -9.48 21.03 16.06
C ALA A 47 -9.18 21.82 14.77
N PRO A 48 -8.46 22.94 14.85
CA PRO A 48 -8.25 23.82 13.71
C PRO A 48 -7.45 23.18 12.57
N TYR A 49 -6.62 22.20 12.90
CA TYR A 49 -5.85 21.43 11.93
C TYR A 49 -5.48 20.04 12.48
N LEU A 50 -5.20 19.14 11.57
CA LEU A 50 -4.59 17.84 11.79
C LEU A 50 -3.29 17.84 11.00
N ASP A 51 -2.17 17.65 11.67
CA ASP A 51 -0.85 17.56 11.05
C ASP A 51 -0.20 16.21 11.36
N VAL A 52 0.38 15.61 10.33
CA VAL A 52 1.11 14.35 10.43
C VAL A 52 2.41 14.48 9.64
N SER A 53 3.50 14.15 10.29
CA SER A 53 4.83 14.17 9.66
C SER A 53 5.66 12.95 10.03
N MET A 54 6.58 12.57 9.14
CA MET A 54 7.46 11.44 9.32
C MET A 54 8.76 11.65 8.53
N ASP A 55 9.88 11.23 9.10
CA ASP A 55 11.13 11.12 8.41
C ASP A 55 11.35 9.68 7.95
N LEU A 56 11.58 9.50 6.66
CA LEU A 56 11.83 8.21 6.03
C LEU A 56 13.29 8.12 5.60
N VAL A 57 13.96 7.05 5.92
CA VAL A 57 15.28 6.74 5.38
C VAL A 57 15.09 5.86 4.15
N LEU A 58 15.45 6.37 2.98
CA LEU A 58 15.37 5.65 1.72
C LEU A 58 16.56 4.66 1.60
N ASP A 59 16.47 3.73 0.66
CA ASP A 59 17.50 2.72 0.40
C ASP A 59 18.88 3.30 0.07
N ASN A 60 18.92 4.50 -0.53
CA ASN A 60 20.16 5.25 -0.79
C ASN A 60 20.70 5.99 0.45
N GLY A 61 20.09 5.81 1.62
CA GLY A 61 20.46 6.47 2.87
C GLY A 61 19.99 7.92 3.00
N LYS A 62 19.30 8.46 1.99
CA LYS A 62 18.73 9.83 2.04
C LYS A 62 17.55 9.86 3.00
N VAL A 63 17.51 10.88 3.85
CA VAL A 63 16.34 11.17 4.69
C VAL A 63 15.33 11.99 3.88
N CYS A 64 14.13 11.45 3.71
CA CYS A 64 13.01 12.12 3.09
C CYS A 64 12.00 12.53 4.15
N LYS A 65 11.74 13.83 4.26
CA LYS A 65 10.71 14.36 5.17
C LYS A 65 9.36 14.38 4.45
N VAL A 66 8.36 13.80 5.08
CA VAL A 66 7.01 13.71 4.53
C VAL A 66 6.04 14.30 5.52
N SER A 67 5.20 15.23 5.07
CA SER A 67 4.15 15.80 5.91
C SER A 67 2.85 15.98 5.14
N ARG A 68 1.74 15.87 5.87
CA ARG A 68 0.40 16.15 5.36
C ARG A 68 -0.41 16.82 6.45
N THR A 69 -0.97 17.98 6.10
CA THR A 69 -1.81 18.78 7.01
C THR A 69 -3.20 18.92 6.42
N ARG A 70 -4.22 18.73 7.26
CA ARG A 70 -5.63 19.03 6.94
C ARG A 70 -6.13 20.12 7.88
N LYS A 71 -6.76 21.16 7.35
CA LYS A 71 -7.51 22.15 8.15
C LYS A 71 -8.84 21.53 8.61
N GLY A 72 -9.23 21.77 9.86
CA GLY A 72 -10.44 21.15 10.47
C GLY A 72 -11.72 21.41 9.69
N TRP A 73 -11.91 22.60 9.15
CA TRP A 73 -13.07 23.02 8.34
C TRP A 73 -12.65 23.30 6.90
N GLY A 74 -11.70 22.65 6.35
CA GLY A 74 -11.19 23.15 5.12
C GLY A 74 -10.89 22.23 4.01
N LYS A 75 -10.97 22.91 2.95
CA LYS A 75 -10.73 22.48 1.60
C LYS A 75 -9.27 22.51 1.30
N CYS A 76 -8.49 21.72 1.21
CA CYS A 76 -7.12 21.62 0.76
C CYS A 76 -6.15 21.18 1.86
N PRO A 77 -5.84 19.91 1.90
CA PRO A 77 -4.68 19.44 2.63
C PRO A 77 -3.42 20.04 2.00
N VAL A 78 -2.57 20.61 2.81
CA VAL A 78 -1.20 20.93 2.40
C VAL A 78 -0.39 19.65 2.57
N SER A 79 0.36 19.28 1.56
CA SER A 79 1.20 18.07 1.60
C SER A 79 2.60 18.40 1.11
N ASP A 80 3.59 18.09 1.90
CA ASP A 80 4.96 18.05 1.46
C ASP A 80 5.38 16.58 1.26
N VAL A 81 5.23 16.12 0.03
CA VAL A 81 5.47 14.74 -0.38
C VAL A 81 6.28 14.67 -1.67
N LYS A 82 6.87 15.79 -2.07
CA LYS A 82 7.56 15.93 -3.37
C LYS A 82 8.72 14.96 -3.51
N GLU A 83 9.58 14.90 -2.50
CA GLU A 83 10.75 14.00 -2.53
C GLU A 83 10.34 12.53 -2.57
N LEU A 84 9.29 12.16 -1.82
CA LEU A 84 8.78 10.80 -1.80
C LEU A 84 8.17 10.39 -3.16
N LYS A 85 7.47 11.32 -3.81
CA LYS A 85 6.94 11.09 -5.16
C LYS A 85 8.05 10.97 -6.19
N ALA A 86 9.05 11.84 -6.14
CA ALA A 86 10.20 11.75 -7.05
C ALA A 86 10.96 10.42 -6.88
N TYR A 87 11.08 9.93 -5.65
CA TYR A 87 11.64 8.61 -5.40
C TYR A 87 10.77 7.50 -6.03
N ALA A 88 9.44 7.57 -5.88
CA ALA A 88 8.54 6.60 -6.50
C ALA A 88 8.60 6.63 -8.05
N GLU A 89 8.72 7.81 -8.65
CA GLU A 89 8.89 7.99 -10.09
C GLU A 89 10.20 7.35 -10.57
N GLY A 90 11.31 7.55 -9.84
CA GLY A 90 12.58 6.88 -10.15
C GLY A 90 12.48 5.36 -10.08
N VAL A 91 11.79 4.80 -9.09
CA VAL A 91 11.54 3.36 -9.00
C VAL A 91 10.69 2.86 -10.19
N GLN A 92 9.69 3.63 -10.62
CA GLN A 92 8.87 3.26 -11.79
C GLN A 92 9.71 3.25 -13.07
N GLU A 93 10.54 4.28 -13.27
CA GLU A 93 11.45 4.35 -14.41
C GLU A 93 12.41 3.17 -14.44
N GLU A 94 12.94 2.78 -13.28
CA GLU A 94 13.81 1.62 -13.16
C GLU A 94 13.09 0.31 -13.51
N ILE A 95 11.87 0.11 -13.03
CA ILE A 95 11.04 -1.07 -13.37
C ILE A 95 10.78 -1.11 -14.88
N LEU A 96 10.48 0.02 -15.51
CA LEU A 96 10.19 0.09 -16.93
C LEU A 96 11.43 -0.11 -17.81
N ALA A 97 12.59 0.36 -17.34
CA ALA A 97 13.86 0.24 -18.06
C ALA A 97 14.49 -1.16 -17.95
N ASN A 98 14.27 -1.83 -16.82
CA ASN A 98 14.89 -3.11 -16.52
C ASN A 98 13.97 -4.28 -16.91
N LYS A 99 14.55 -5.25 -17.65
CA LYS A 99 13.88 -6.54 -17.91
C LYS A 99 13.94 -7.51 -16.72
N VAL A 100 14.69 -7.16 -15.69
CA VAL A 100 14.89 -7.93 -14.46
C VAL A 100 14.08 -7.28 -13.35
N LYS A 101 13.61 -8.07 -12.39
CA LYS A 101 12.88 -7.57 -11.22
C LYS A 101 13.73 -6.58 -10.42
N VAL A 102 13.19 -5.41 -10.15
CA VAL A 102 13.79 -4.36 -9.33
C VAL A 102 13.42 -4.61 -7.86
N ASN A 103 14.32 -4.34 -6.93
CA ASN A 103 13.99 -4.35 -5.51
C ASN A 103 13.13 -3.14 -5.18
N ILE A 104 11.91 -3.40 -4.72
CA ILE A 104 10.99 -2.35 -4.28
C ILE A 104 10.65 -2.53 -2.80
N PRO A 105 10.40 -1.44 -2.05
CA PRO A 105 10.00 -1.55 -0.65
C PRO A 105 8.71 -2.33 -0.49
N ILE A 106 8.66 -3.25 0.46
CA ILE A 106 7.42 -3.96 0.81
C ILE A 106 6.66 -3.11 1.81
N LEU A 107 5.43 -2.74 1.47
CA LEU A 107 4.53 -1.98 2.32
C LEU A 107 3.28 -2.80 2.59
N ALA A 108 3.01 -3.09 3.86
CA ALA A 108 1.81 -3.80 4.28
C ALA A 108 1.27 -3.19 5.58
N TYR A 109 -0.01 -2.87 5.61
CA TYR A 109 -0.69 -2.33 6.78
C TYR A 109 -1.75 -3.32 7.28
N TYR A 110 -1.60 -3.74 8.53
CA TYR A 110 -2.55 -4.63 9.19
C TYR A 110 -3.30 -3.87 10.28
N GLY A 111 -4.42 -3.26 9.90
CA GLY A 111 -5.28 -2.54 10.82
C GLY A 111 -6.23 -3.43 11.64
N THR A 112 -7.08 -2.80 12.44
CA THR A 112 -8.09 -3.48 13.27
C THR A 112 -9.17 -4.19 12.43
N GLY A 113 -9.39 -3.76 11.17
CA GLY A 113 -10.34 -4.39 10.23
C GLY A 113 -9.88 -5.70 9.59
N ARG A 114 -8.67 -6.18 9.91
CA ARG A 114 -8.06 -7.40 9.31
C ARG A 114 -8.87 -8.69 9.51
N GLY A 115 -9.73 -8.73 10.53
CA GLY A 115 -10.60 -9.89 10.79
C GLY A 115 -11.78 -10.04 9.83
N GLN A 116 -12.05 -9.02 9.01
CA GLN A 116 -13.11 -9.07 7.99
C GLN A 116 -12.53 -9.61 6.68
N ILE A 117 -12.38 -10.93 6.61
CA ILE A 117 -11.94 -11.61 5.39
C ILE A 117 -13.14 -11.66 4.44
N LYS A 118 -13.10 -10.90 3.36
CA LYS A 118 -14.03 -11.09 2.24
C LYS A 118 -13.41 -12.13 1.32
N ALA A 119 -13.89 -13.37 1.44
CA ALA A 119 -13.53 -14.41 0.46
C ALA A 119 -14.00 -13.96 -0.94
N PRO A 120 -13.12 -13.95 -1.94
CA PRO A 120 -13.53 -13.58 -3.28
C PRO A 120 -14.41 -14.67 -3.87
N GLU A 121 -15.55 -14.29 -4.42
CA GLU A 121 -16.28 -15.17 -5.33
C GLU A 121 -15.43 -15.39 -6.59
N ARG A 122 -15.30 -16.62 -7.03
CA ARG A 122 -14.64 -16.96 -8.30
C ARG A 122 -15.36 -16.25 -9.44
N LYS A 123 -14.77 -15.18 -9.96
CA LYS A 123 -15.25 -14.51 -11.17
C LYS A 123 -14.35 -14.89 -12.33
N ARG A 124 -14.95 -15.31 -13.45
CA ARG A 124 -14.25 -15.47 -14.72
C ARG A 124 -13.64 -14.11 -15.14
N GLY A 125 -12.39 -14.09 -15.56
CA GLY A 125 -11.72 -12.89 -16.06
C GLY A 125 -10.77 -12.23 -15.08
N PHE A 126 -9.96 -13.01 -14.35
CA PHE A 126 -8.85 -12.47 -13.57
C PHE A 126 -7.78 -11.86 -14.50
N GLN A 127 -7.15 -10.81 -13.99
CA GLN A 127 -5.97 -10.22 -14.62
C GLN A 127 -4.89 -11.30 -14.75
N THR A 128 -4.42 -11.53 -15.96
CA THR A 128 -3.42 -12.58 -16.27
C THR A 128 -1.99 -12.04 -16.32
N VAL A 129 -1.83 -10.72 -16.26
CA VAL A 129 -0.51 -10.06 -16.26
C VAL A 129 -0.45 -9.13 -15.06
N PHE A 130 0.56 -9.32 -14.21
CA PHE A 130 0.81 -8.50 -13.05
C PHE A 130 2.10 -7.68 -13.25
N ALA A 131 1.98 -6.36 -13.12
CA ALA A 131 3.14 -5.49 -13.02
C ALA A 131 3.77 -5.62 -11.62
N GLN A 132 5.07 -5.38 -11.49
CA GLN A 132 5.75 -5.50 -10.21
C GLN A 132 5.14 -4.59 -9.13
N TRP A 133 4.68 -3.39 -9.49
CA TRP A 133 3.99 -2.47 -8.56
C TRP A 133 2.57 -2.87 -8.18
N ASP A 134 2.01 -3.92 -8.78
CA ASP A 134 0.69 -4.43 -8.40
C ASP A 134 0.63 -4.96 -6.97
N CYS A 135 1.78 -5.28 -6.37
CA CYS A 135 1.92 -5.62 -4.95
C CYS A 135 1.42 -4.49 -4.02
N TYR A 136 1.42 -3.23 -4.48
CA TYR A 136 0.95 -2.10 -3.69
C TYR A 136 -0.57 -1.95 -3.65
N ASN A 137 -1.29 -2.64 -4.52
CA ASN A 137 -2.74 -2.52 -4.55
C ASN A 137 -3.37 -3.00 -3.24
N ASN A 138 -4.04 -2.08 -2.54
CA ASN A 138 -4.65 -2.28 -1.22
C ASN A 138 -3.64 -2.66 -0.11
N SER A 139 -2.34 -2.54 -0.32
CA SER A 139 -1.29 -2.93 0.65
C SER A 139 -1.39 -2.15 1.97
N LEU A 140 -1.88 -0.92 1.91
CA LEU A 140 -2.06 -0.05 3.07
C LEU A 140 -3.50 -0.03 3.60
N ASP A 141 -4.41 -0.86 3.08
CA ASP A 141 -5.77 -0.94 3.59
C ASP A 141 -5.85 -1.80 4.84
N ALA A 142 -6.62 -1.33 5.83
CA ALA A 142 -6.79 -2.05 7.10
C ALA A 142 -7.50 -3.40 6.93
N ALA A 143 -8.35 -3.52 5.91
CA ALA A 143 -9.07 -4.75 5.59
C ALA A 143 -8.25 -5.58 4.59
N SER A 144 -8.01 -6.84 4.92
CA SER A 144 -7.30 -7.76 4.03
C SER A 144 -8.16 -8.08 2.81
N ASN A 145 -7.67 -7.70 1.63
CA ASN A 145 -8.31 -8.06 0.37
C ASN A 145 -7.51 -9.14 -0.34
N PHE A 146 -7.88 -10.38 -0.12
CA PHE A 146 -7.20 -11.53 -0.71
C PHE A 146 -7.54 -11.78 -2.19
N LYS A 147 -8.45 -11.01 -2.79
CA LYS A 147 -8.88 -11.24 -4.18
C LYS A 147 -7.71 -11.26 -5.17
N ARG A 148 -6.77 -10.31 -5.02
CA ARG A 148 -5.58 -10.26 -5.88
C ARG A 148 -4.58 -11.36 -5.57
N PHE A 149 -4.42 -11.71 -4.30
CA PHE A 149 -3.59 -12.84 -3.90
C PHE A 149 -4.07 -14.13 -4.54
N PHE A 150 -5.37 -14.42 -4.49
CA PHE A 150 -5.92 -15.61 -5.13
C PHE A 150 -5.78 -15.57 -6.65
N ALA A 151 -5.97 -14.40 -7.28
CA ALA A 151 -5.76 -14.27 -8.73
C ALA A 151 -4.30 -14.51 -9.14
N TRP A 152 -3.36 -13.99 -8.35
CA TRP A 152 -1.94 -14.23 -8.55
C TRP A 152 -1.59 -15.70 -8.31
N TYR A 153 -2.13 -16.31 -7.27
CA TYR A 153 -1.91 -17.71 -6.94
C TYR A 153 -2.42 -18.63 -8.04
N ASP A 154 -3.64 -18.41 -8.53
CA ASP A 154 -4.23 -19.17 -9.65
C ASP A 154 -3.35 -19.05 -10.92
N MET A 155 -2.80 -17.85 -11.19
CA MET A 155 -1.89 -17.64 -12.32
C MET A 155 -0.59 -18.44 -12.14
N MET A 156 0.00 -18.43 -10.95
CA MET A 156 1.23 -19.18 -10.66
C MET A 156 1.01 -20.69 -10.78
N GLU A 157 -0.13 -21.20 -10.30
CA GLU A 157 -0.49 -22.62 -10.48
C GLU A 157 -0.65 -22.99 -11.96
N ASP A 158 -1.26 -22.12 -12.76
CA ASP A 158 -1.41 -22.34 -14.19
C ASP A 158 -0.07 -22.33 -14.93
N GLU A 159 0.85 -21.43 -14.58
CA GLU A 159 2.22 -21.42 -15.11
C GLU A 159 2.96 -22.70 -14.74
N GLU A 160 2.91 -23.09 -13.47
CA GLU A 160 3.53 -24.32 -13.00
C GLU A 160 2.99 -25.55 -13.74
N ARG A 161 1.67 -25.65 -13.93
CA ARG A 161 1.03 -26.75 -14.67
C ARG A 161 1.54 -26.81 -16.10
N ARG A 162 1.60 -25.65 -16.78
CA ARG A 162 2.11 -25.55 -18.16
C ARG A 162 3.60 -25.94 -18.25
N GLU A 163 4.40 -25.55 -17.29
CA GLU A 163 5.81 -25.94 -17.24
C GLU A 163 5.98 -27.44 -17.01
N ARG A 164 5.21 -28.04 -16.10
CA ARG A 164 5.19 -29.49 -15.89
C ARG A 164 4.83 -30.23 -17.16
N GLU A 165 3.80 -29.80 -17.86
CA GLU A 165 3.38 -30.38 -19.13
C GLU A 165 4.47 -30.27 -20.21
N ARG A 166 5.15 -29.14 -20.30
CA ARG A 166 6.27 -28.93 -21.25
C ARG A 166 7.46 -29.83 -20.97
N ARG A 167 7.83 -29.98 -19.70
CA ARG A 167 9.03 -30.72 -19.29
C ARG A 167 8.78 -32.22 -19.18
N ARG A 168 7.52 -32.66 -19.10
CA ARG A 168 7.13 -34.03 -18.75
C ARG A 168 7.83 -34.55 -17.48
N ASP A 169 8.18 -33.63 -16.58
CA ASP A 169 8.90 -33.89 -15.37
C ASP A 169 7.96 -33.84 -14.16
N PHE A 170 7.69 -35.02 -13.59
CA PHE A 170 6.80 -35.16 -12.43
C PHE A 170 7.50 -34.86 -11.08
N SER A 171 8.82 -34.59 -11.12
CA SER A 171 9.62 -34.28 -9.92
C SER A 171 9.73 -32.78 -9.61
N TYR A 172 9.08 -31.93 -10.39
CA TYR A 172 9.10 -30.48 -10.17
C TYR A 172 8.44 -30.12 -8.84
N HIS A 173 9.21 -29.48 -7.97
CA HIS A 173 8.68 -28.88 -6.74
C HIS A 173 8.35 -27.42 -6.99
N SER A 174 7.12 -27.01 -6.63
CA SER A 174 6.67 -25.63 -6.73
C SER A 174 7.62 -24.70 -5.95
N PRO A 175 7.98 -23.54 -6.49
CA PRO A 175 8.72 -22.51 -5.77
C PRO A 175 7.86 -21.73 -4.77
N VAL A 176 6.58 -22.09 -4.59
CA VAL A 176 5.62 -21.45 -3.66
C VAL A 176 5.56 -22.21 -2.35
#